data_4a44d155087932ea80322e4285f36ca5
#
_entry.id   4a44d155087932ea80322e4285f36ca5
#
_cell.length_a   1.000
_cell.length_b   1.000
_cell.length_c   1.000
_cell.angle_alpha   90.00
_cell.angle_beta   90.00
_cell.angle_gamma   90.00
#
_symmetry.space_group_name_H-M   'P 1'
#
loop_
_entity.id
_entity.type
_entity.pdbx_description
1 polymer ?
#
loop_
_entity_poly.entity_id
_entity_poly.type
_entity_poly.pdbx_seq_one_letter_code
_entity_poly.pdbx_strand_id
1 'polypeptide(L)'
;ASINGIYLGQPGTASLYFMPKIDPQTGKPFDIGFDSLFLDPYTGEKLGQRRWGDVSEGWPNIMPFIYKLHYNLAIGEIGRWILGIIAVCWVLDCFVSFYLTFPATKKIKVKKTHLKRSFLSRWKLAWLIKWKASTFRLNFDIHRAGGLWLWVLLLIFAWSSVFMNLHDEVYAPITRLVLDYPLRLGEGKKLDKPLENPAINWSEAHKIADTLMLQQAKENHFTVEFPVNFWINRAQGTYQYVVHSSLDFQDKRGRTIVIFDANNGKFKQLLLPSGQHNGSTVTNWLQTLHEANV
;
A
#
# COMPACT_ATOMS: atom_id res chain seq x y z
N ALA A 1 21.90 5.14 17.29
CA ALA A 1 20.80 4.56 16.50
C ALA A 1 20.36 3.24 17.10
N SER A 2 19.13 2.85 16.88
CA SER A 2 18.59 1.54 17.24
C SER A 2 18.01 0.88 16.00
N ILE A 3 18.12 -0.45 15.91
CA ILE A 3 17.49 -1.22 14.83
C ILE A 3 15.98 -1.10 15.02
N ASN A 4 15.28 -0.74 13.95
CA ASN A 4 13.83 -0.63 13.93
C ASN A 4 13.17 -1.76 13.13
N GLY A 5 13.91 -2.35 12.20
CA GLY A 5 13.42 -3.46 11.40
C GLY A 5 14.49 -4.14 10.58
N ILE A 6 14.18 -5.37 10.19
CA ILE A 6 14.99 -6.24 9.35
C ILE A 6 14.13 -6.66 8.18
N TYR A 7 14.60 -6.48 6.95
CA TYR A 7 13.96 -6.95 5.74
C TYR A 7 14.78 -8.07 5.10
N LEU A 8 14.16 -9.21 4.88
CA LEU A 8 14.77 -10.45 4.39
C LEU A 8 14.29 -10.84 2.98
N GLY A 9 13.38 -10.07 2.40
CA GLY A 9 12.72 -10.42 1.14
C GLY A 9 13.58 -10.30 -0.13
N GLN A 10 14.89 -10.02 -0.01
CA GLN A 10 15.81 -10.01 -1.15
C GLN A 10 16.84 -11.15 -1.02
N PRO A 11 16.97 -12.03 -2.03
CA PRO A 11 17.99 -13.06 -2.00
C PRO A 11 19.39 -12.51 -1.80
N GLY A 12 20.16 -13.09 -0.87
CA GLY A 12 21.55 -12.71 -0.61
C GLY A 12 21.74 -11.37 0.09
N THR A 13 20.67 -10.72 0.58
CA THR A 13 20.79 -9.44 1.28
C THR A 13 19.80 -9.34 2.43
N ALA A 14 20.30 -9.02 3.61
CA ALA A 14 19.48 -8.57 4.75
C ALA A 14 19.60 -7.04 4.85
N SER A 15 18.45 -6.35 4.85
CA SER A 15 18.43 -4.90 5.01
C SER A 15 18.01 -4.54 6.43
N LEU A 16 18.88 -3.80 7.13
CA LEU A 16 18.59 -3.28 8.46
C LEU A 16 18.17 -1.82 8.35
N TYR A 17 17.02 -1.50 8.95
CA TYR A 17 16.52 -0.13 9.04
C TYR A 17 16.78 0.42 10.44
N PHE A 18 17.29 1.63 10.49
CA PHE A 18 17.68 2.28 11.73
C PHE A 18 16.78 3.48 12.03
N MET A 19 16.52 3.65 13.31
CA MET A 19 15.90 4.86 13.85
C MET A 19 16.95 5.62 14.66
N PRO A 20 17.25 6.89 14.31
CA PRO A 20 18.15 7.70 15.09
C PRO A 20 17.56 7.96 16.49
N LYS A 21 18.41 7.94 17.51
CA LYS A 21 18.03 8.39 18.86
C LYS A 21 17.88 9.91 18.86
N ILE A 22 17.02 10.40 19.74
CA ILE A 22 16.87 11.84 19.95
C ILE A 22 18.05 12.33 20.81
N ASP A 23 18.70 13.40 20.39
CA ASP A 23 19.70 14.09 21.16
C ASP A 23 19.03 14.81 22.35
N PRO A 24 19.40 14.47 23.59
CA PRO A 24 18.79 15.08 24.76
C PRO A 24 19.04 16.60 24.88
N GLN A 25 20.11 17.11 24.24
CA GLN A 25 20.47 18.53 24.31
C GLN A 25 19.71 19.38 23.30
N THR A 26 19.50 18.84 22.10
CA THR A 26 18.88 19.60 20.99
C THR A 26 17.43 19.22 20.74
N GLY A 27 16.95 18.10 21.29
CA GLY A 27 15.64 17.52 21.00
C GLY A 27 15.46 17.03 19.56
N LYS A 28 16.53 17.01 18.74
CA LYS A 28 16.52 16.55 17.35
C LYS A 28 17.11 15.15 17.22
N PRO A 29 16.71 14.40 16.19
CA PRO A 29 17.37 13.13 15.89
C PRO A 29 18.86 13.32 15.56
N PHE A 30 19.73 12.44 16.08
CA PHE A 30 21.13 12.39 15.64
C PHE A 30 21.21 12.09 14.14
N ASP A 31 22.04 12.82 13.41
CA ASP A 31 22.37 12.45 12.03
C ASP A 31 23.37 11.29 12.05
N ILE A 32 22.92 10.12 11.62
CA ILE A 32 23.76 8.91 11.54
C ILE A 32 24.31 8.67 10.14
N GLY A 33 24.01 9.57 9.18
CA GLY A 33 24.54 9.53 7.82
C GLY A 33 23.87 8.48 6.91
N PHE A 34 23.05 7.56 7.44
CA PHE A 34 22.31 6.54 6.69
C PHE A 34 21.04 6.15 7.43
N ASP A 35 20.08 5.56 6.73
CA ASP A 35 18.88 4.97 7.32
C ASP A 35 18.77 3.47 7.05
N SER A 36 19.51 2.98 6.06
CA SER A 36 19.52 1.59 5.62
C SER A 36 20.93 1.04 5.54
N LEU A 37 21.14 -0.15 6.12
CA LEU A 37 22.38 -0.92 6.07
C LEU A 37 22.11 -2.27 5.43
N PHE A 38 22.91 -2.66 4.46
CA PHE A 38 22.82 -3.92 3.75
C PHE A 38 23.91 -4.88 4.22
N LEU A 39 23.52 -6.07 4.63
CA LEU A 39 24.41 -7.12 5.10
C LEU A 39 24.23 -8.39 4.27
N ASP A 40 25.28 -9.15 4.12
CA ASP A 40 25.20 -10.54 3.72
C ASP A 40 24.54 -11.36 4.84
N PRO A 41 23.42 -12.05 4.59
CA PRO A 41 22.69 -12.75 5.65
C PRO A 41 23.43 -13.97 6.20
N TYR A 42 24.44 -14.49 5.50
CA TYR A 42 25.18 -15.68 5.89
C TYR A 42 26.48 -15.35 6.64
N THR A 43 27.19 -14.31 6.21
CA THR A 43 28.47 -13.91 6.78
C THR A 43 28.36 -12.74 7.75
N GLY A 44 27.28 -11.95 7.66
CA GLY A 44 27.12 -10.69 8.38
C GLY A 44 28.00 -9.56 7.83
N GLU A 45 28.67 -9.77 6.69
CA GLU A 45 29.52 -8.76 6.09
C GLU A 45 28.70 -7.58 5.58
N LYS A 46 29.21 -6.36 5.77
CA LYS A 46 28.58 -5.14 5.29
C LYS A 46 28.73 -5.03 3.77
N LEU A 47 27.61 -5.11 3.06
CA LEU A 47 27.53 -4.96 1.60
C LEU A 47 27.39 -3.48 1.20
N GLY A 48 26.80 -2.64 2.05
CA GLY A 48 26.64 -1.22 1.78
C GLY A 48 25.72 -0.53 2.78
N GLN A 49 25.58 0.78 2.59
CA GLN A 49 24.63 1.62 3.32
C GLN A 49 24.11 2.73 2.42
N ARG A 50 22.97 3.30 2.75
CA ARG A 50 22.44 4.47 2.04
C ARG A 50 21.52 5.30 2.92
N ARG A 51 21.35 6.57 2.54
CA ARG A 51 20.23 7.41 2.94
C ARG A 51 19.18 7.34 1.84
N TRP A 52 18.05 6.74 2.14
CA TRP A 52 17.04 6.36 1.15
C TRP A 52 16.47 7.57 0.40
N GLY A 53 16.65 7.60 -0.93
CA GLY A 53 16.21 8.67 -1.81
C GLY A 53 17.03 9.97 -1.72
N ASP A 54 18.24 9.94 -1.16
CA ASP A 54 19.19 11.04 -1.24
C ASP A 54 20.04 10.89 -2.51
N VAL A 55 19.70 11.67 -3.54
CA VAL A 55 20.37 11.63 -4.85
C VAL A 55 21.83 12.10 -4.81
N SER A 56 22.26 12.80 -3.74
CA SER A 56 23.65 13.20 -3.57
C SER A 56 24.59 12.00 -3.37
N GLU A 57 24.07 10.85 -2.93
CA GLU A 57 24.80 9.60 -2.81
C GLU A 57 24.92 8.82 -4.14
N GLY A 58 24.42 9.37 -5.26
CA GLY A 58 24.60 8.84 -6.61
C GLY A 58 23.50 7.88 -7.11
N TRP A 59 23.83 7.12 -8.16
CA TRP A 59 22.91 6.28 -8.91
C TRP A 59 22.02 5.30 -8.10
N PRO A 60 22.52 4.63 -7.04
CA PRO A 60 21.68 3.70 -6.27
C PRO A 60 20.46 4.34 -5.64
N ASN A 61 20.46 5.67 -5.46
CA ASN A 61 19.36 6.40 -4.85
C ASN A 61 18.36 7.03 -5.84
N ILE A 62 18.58 6.92 -7.16
CA ILE A 62 17.67 7.48 -8.16
C ILE A 62 16.31 6.80 -8.10
N MET A 63 16.25 5.45 -8.11
CA MET A 63 14.97 4.74 -8.03
C MET A 63 14.23 5.00 -6.71
N PRO A 64 14.87 4.96 -5.51
CA PRO A 64 14.28 5.44 -4.28
C PRO A 64 13.76 6.89 -4.33
N PHE A 65 14.45 7.79 -5.01
CA PHE A 65 14.00 9.17 -5.19
C PHE A 65 12.76 9.27 -6.09
N ILE A 66 12.76 8.57 -7.23
CA ILE A 66 11.57 8.49 -8.11
C ILE A 66 10.37 7.92 -7.34
N TYR A 67 10.60 6.92 -6.50
CA TYR A 67 9.56 6.38 -5.63
C TYR A 67 9.04 7.42 -4.63
N LYS A 68 9.94 8.23 -4.02
CA LYS A 68 9.53 9.37 -3.18
C LYS A 68 8.70 10.40 -3.94
N LEU A 69 9.09 10.75 -5.18
CA LEU A 69 8.30 11.64 -6.04
C LEU A 69 6.90 11.07 -6.27
N HIS A 70 6.80 9.75 -6.49
CA HIS A 70 5.53 9.09 -6.77
C HIS A 70 4.56 9.14 -5.60
N TYR A 71 4.99 8.94 -4.35
CA TYR A 71 4.06 8.82 -3.23
C TYR A 71 3.93 10.09 -2.38
N ASN A 72 4.89 11.01 -2.41
CA ASN A 72 4.85 12.24 -1.61
C ASN A 72 5.55 13.45 -2.24
N LEU A 73 5.76 13.46 -3.56
CA LEU A 73 6.42 14.53 -4.31
C LEU A 73 7.84 14.87 -3.80
N ALA A 74 8.47 13.97 -3.04
CA ALA A 74 9.74 14.16 -2.32
C ALA A 74 9.73 15.34 -1.32
N ILE A 75 8.57 15.86 -0.94
CA ILE A 75 8.37 16.94 0.04
C ILE A 75 7.62 16.49 1.31
N GLY A 76 7.64 15.18 1.58
CA GLY A 76 7.11 14.60 2.80
C GLY A 76 5.59 14.71 2.96
N GLU A 77 5.12 15.06 4.17
CA GLU A 77 3.69 15.08 4.50
C GLU A 77 2.87 16.02 3.62
N ILE A 78 3.41 17.18 3.25
CA ILE A 78 2.72 18.13 2.36
C ILE A 78 2.45 17.48 1.00
N GLY A 79 3.45 16.77 0.45
CA GLY A 79 3.29 16.08 -0.82
C GLY A 79 2.31 14.91 -0.74
N ARG A 80 2.28 14.17 0.38
CA ARG A 80 1.28 13.12 0.65
C ARG A 80 -0.15 13.69 0.61
N TRP A 81 -0.38 14.82 1.28
CA TRP A 81 -1.69 15.50 1.27
C TRP A 81 -2.09 15.98 -0.12
N ILE A 82 -1.16 16.61 -0.86
CA ILE A 82 -1.42 17.06 -2.23
C ILE A 82 -1.84 15.89 -3.13
N LEU A 83 -1.08 14.80 -3.15
CA LEU A 83 -1.40 13.63 -3.95
C LEU A 83 -2.69 12.95 -3.51
N GLY A 84 -2.94 12.90 -2.20
CA GLY A 84 -4.18 12.37 -1.64
C GLY A 84 -5.42 13.16 -2.08
N ILE A 85 -5.37 14.49 -2.05
CA ILE A 85 -6.46 15.36 -2.53
C ILE A 85 -6.67 15.16 -4.04
N ILE A 86 -5.59 15.10 -4.82
CA ILE A 86 -5.67 14.81 -6.26
C ILE A 86 -6.31 13.45 -6.50
N ALA A 87 -5.97 12.43 -5.71
CA ALA A 87 -6.58 11.10 -5.82
C ALA A 87 -8.09 11.12 -5.53
N VAL A 88 -8.55 11.86 -4.52
CA VAL A 88 -9.98 12.05 -4.25
C VAL A 88 -10.67 12.75 -5.43
N CYS A 89 -10.09 13.83 -5.94
CA CYS A 89 -10.61 14.51 -7.13
C CYS A 89 -10.69 13.56 -8.33
N TRP A 90 -9.67 12.69 -8.51
CA TRP A 90 -9.66 11.69 -9.59
C TRP A 90 -10.77 10.65 -9.43
N VAL A 91 -11.04 10.16 -8.20
CA VAL A 91 -12.19 9.29 -7.94
C VAL A 91 -13.49 9.95 -8.36
N LEU A 92 -13.70 11.22 -7.98
CA LEU A 92 -14.90 11.98 -8.38
C LEU A 92 -14.97 12.15 -9.90
N ASP A 93 -13.85 12.46 -10.54
CA ASP A 93 -13.76 12.59 -12.00
C ASP A 93 -14.10 11.27 -12.72
N CYS A 94 -13.69 10.12 -12.19
CA CYS A 94 -14.08 8.82 -12.75
C CYS A 94 -15.63 8.68 -12.85
N PHE A 95 -16.37 9.09 -11.83
CA PHE A 95 -17.84 9.02 -11.86
C PHE A 95 -18.46 10.09 -12.77
N VAL A 96 -17.96 11.31 -12.72
CA VAL A 96 -18.42 12.40 -13.60
C VAL A 96 -18.17 12.05 -15.07
N SER A 97 -16.96 11.60 -15.40
CA SER A 97 -16.57 11.21 -16.75
C SER A 97 -17.45 10.06 -17.27
N PHE A 98 -17.71 9.06 -16.43
CA PHE A 98 -18.61 7.95 -16.78
C PHE A 98 -20.02 8.45 -17.07
N TYR A 99 -20.57 9.31 -16.22
CA TYR A 99 -21.88 9.92 -16.41
C TYR A 99 -21.97 10.72 -17.71
N LEU A 100 -20.92 11.49 -18.06
CA LEU A 100 -20.88 12.29 -19.29
C LEU A 100 -20.88 11.44 -20.57
N THR A 101 -20.57 10.16 -20.50
CA THR A 101 -20.70 9.26 -21.66
C THR A 101 -22.14 8.86 -21.99
N PHE A 102 -23.08 9.10 -21.07
CA PHE A 102 -24.47 8.72 -21.28
C PHE A 102 -25.13 9.51 -22.39
N PRO A 103 -26.01 8.89 -23.15
CA PRO A 103 -26.71 9.57 -24.25
C PRO A 103 -27.66 10.64 -23.71
N ALA A 104 -27.57 11.84 -24.26
CA ALA A 104 -28.45 12.95 -23.89
C ALA A 104 -29.93 12.57 -24.01
N THR A 105 -30.72 13.01 -23.02
CA THR A 105 -32.16 12.73 -22.94
C THR A 105 -33.01 13.60 -23.87
N LYS A 106 -32.38 14.49 -24.68
CA LYS A 106 -33.12 15.40 -25.59
C LYS A 106 -34.07 14.59 -26.47
N LYS A 107 -35.37 14.89 -26.33
CA LYS A 107 -36.41 14.50 -27.29
C LYS A 107 -36.15 15.21 -28.60
N ILE A 108 -35.33 14.63 -29.48
CA ILE A 108 -35.22 15.11 -30.86
C ILE A 108 -36.55 14.84 -31.48
N LYS A 109 -37.32 15.90 -31.81
CA LYS A 109 -38.50 15.83 -32.63
C LYS A 109 -38.06 15.49 -34.05
N VAL A 110 -37.82 14.20 -34.30
CA VAL A 110 -37.58 13.70 -35.63
C VAL A 110 -38.96 13.37 -36.23
N LYS A 111 -39.29 14.04 -37.32
CA LYS A 111 -40.52 13.74 -38.13
C LYS A 111 -40.56 12.24 -38.43
N LYS A 112 -41.66 11.59 -37.96
CA LYS A 112 -42.28 10.36 -38.46
C LYS A 112 -41.38 9.16 -38.85
N THR A 113 -40.65 8.56 -37.89
CA THR A 113 -40.46 7.11 -37.88
C THR A 113 -40.10 6.69 -36.42
N HIS A 114 -41.05 6.08 -35.73
CA HIS A 114 -40.98 5.79 -34.30
C HIS A 114 -40.26 4.47 -33.98
N LEU A 115 -38.98 4.38 -34.22
CA LEU A 115 -38.14 3.41 -33.54
C LEU A 115 -37.33 4.14 -32.47
N LYS A 116 -37.88 4.24 -31.26
CA LYS A 116 -37.15 4.72 -30.08
C LYS A 116 -36.01 3.75 -29.82
N ARG A 117 -34.80 4.09 -30.24
CA ARG A 117 -33.61 3.33 -29.86
C ARG A 117 -33.52 3.31 -28.33
N SER A 118 -33.32 2.12 -27.74
CA SER A 118 -33.16 1.94 -26.30
C SER A 118 -31.97 2.74 -25.80
N PHE A 119 -31.92 3.02 -24.49
CA PHE A 119 -30.78 3.70 -23.83
C PHE A 119 -29.46 2.99 -24.18
N LEU A 120 -29.38 1.69 -23.99
CA LEU A 120 -28.19 0.88 -24.25
C LEU A 120 -27.74 0.95 -25.73
N SER A 121 -28.68 0.91 -26.67
CA SER A 121 -28.36 1.03 -28.11
C SER A 121 -27.75 2.38 -28.46
N ARG A 122 -28.15 3.46 -27.77
CA ARG A 122 -27.55 4.80 -27.94
C ARG A 122 -26.21 4.91 -27.23
N TRP A 123 -26.09 4.35 -26.02
CA TRP A 123 -24.85 4.38 -25.23
C TRP A 123 -23.74 3.54 -25.86
N LYS A 124 -24.07 2.44 -26.54
CA LYS A 124 -23.10 1.63 -27.31
C LYS A 124 -22.21 2.50 -28.23
N LEU A 125 -22.74 3.60 -28.74
CA LEU A 125 -21.95 4.52 -29.59
C LEU A 125 -20.81 5.22 -28.81
N ALA A 126 -20.90 5.36 -27.52
CA ALA A 126 -19.85 5.93 -26.70
C ALA A 126 -18.62 5.01 -26.60
N TRP A 127 -18.80 3.70 -26.76
CA TRP A 127 -17.77 2.67 -26.71
C TRP A 127 -17.06 2.43 -28.04
N LEU A 128 -17.48 3.12 -29.13
CA LEU A 128 -16.97 2.89 -30.46
C LEU A 128 -16.11 4.07 -30.96
N ILE A 129 -15.06 3.75 -31.71
CA ILE A 129 -14.16 4.71 -32.36
C ILE A 129 -14.47 4.74 -33.85
N LYS A 130 -14.66 5.93 -34.43
CA LYS A 130 -14.82 6.14 -35.86
C LYS A 130 -13.47 6.41 -36.53
N TRP A 131 -12.77 5.36 -36.92
CA TRP A 131 -11.40 5.42 -37.45
C TRP A 131 -11.25 6.28 -38.73
N LYS A 132 -12.30 6.41 -39.54
CA LYS A 132 -12.29 7.20 -40.78
C LYS A 132 -12.88 8.61 -40.59
N ALA A 133 -12.90 9.15 -39.38
CA ALA A 133 -13.39 10.49 -39.11
C ALA A 133 -12.23 11.53 -39.19
N SER A 134 -12.58 12.83 -39.09
CA SER A 134 -11.56 13.89 -38.94
C SER A 134 -10.71 13.67 -37.70
N THR A 135 -9.48 14.18 -37.66
CA THR A 135 -8.54 14.06 -36.54
C THR A 135 -9.16 14.50 -35.21
N PHE A 136 -9.90 15.61 -35.19
CA PHE A 136 -10.60 16.07 -33.99
C PHE A 136 -11.61 15.06 -33.49
N ARG A 137 -12.42 14.50 -34.37
CA ARG A 137 -13.42 13.50 -34.03
C ARG A 137 -12.78 12.18 -33.57
N LEU A 138 -11.70 11.78 -34.24
CA LEU A 138 -10.94 10.58 -33.86
C LEU A 138 -10.37 10.70 -32.46
N ASN A 139 -9.69 11.81 -32.11
CA ASN A 139 -9.14 12.07 -30.81
C ASN A 139 -10.23 12.08 -29.72
N PHE A 140 -11.38 12.70 -30.00
CA PHE A 140 -12.52 12.69 -29.11
C PHE A 140 -13.05 11.27 -28.85
N ASP A 141 -13.22 10.48 -29.91
CA ASP A 141 -13.71 9.09 -29.78
C ASP A 141 -12.69 8.20 -29.06
N ILE A 142 -11.39 8.34 -29.33
CA ILE A 142 -10.31 7.61 -28.61
C ILE A 142 -10.33 7.95 -27.12
N HIS A 143 -10.38 9.24 -26.79
CA HIS A 143 -10.42 9.66 -25.37
C HIS A 143 -11.65 9.12 -24.65
N ARG A 144 -12.82 9.27 -25.26
CA ARG A 144 -14.09 8.81 -24.67
C ARG A 144 -14.18 7.29 -24.55
N ALA A 145 -13.93 6.57 -25.65
CA ALA A 145 -14.03 5.11 -25.67
C ALA A 145 -12.90 4.46 -24.85
N GLY A 146 -11.68 4.97 -24.96
CA GLY A 146 -10.54 4.53 -24.19
C GLY A 146 -10.75 4.75 -22.68
N GLY A 147 -11.30 5.90 -22.28
CA GLY A 147 -11.67 6.17 -20.89
C GLY A 147 -12.72 5.19 -20.38
N LEU A 148 -13.73 4.83 -21.19
CA LEU A 148 -14.73 3.81 -20.83
C LEU A 148 -14.13 2.41 -20.71
N TRP A 149 -13.25 2.01 -21.64
CA TRP A 149 -12.61 0.69 -21.62
C TRP A 149 -11.72 0.50 -20.40
N LEU A 150 -11.03 1.56 -20.00
CA LEU A 150 -10.10 1.57 -18.86
C LEU A 150 -10.75 2.04 -17.56
N TRP A 151 -12.05 2.37 -17.56
CA TRP A 151 -12.70 3.02 -16.43
C TRP A 151 -12.53 2.28 -15.10
N VAL A 152 -12.71 0.95 -15.09
CA VAL A 152 -12.53 0.14 -13.88
C VAL A 152 -11.09 0.23 -13.37
N LEU A 153 -10.12 0.13 -14.28
CA LEU A 153 -8.70 0.20 -13.94
C LEU A 153 -8.33 1.59 -13.39
N LEU A 154 -8.81 2.65 -14.03
CA LEU A 154 -8.59 4.03 -13.58
C LEU A 154 -9.20 4.27 -12.19
N LEU A 155 -10.40 3.71 -11.92
CA LEU A 155 -11.03 3.80 -10.61
C LEU A 155 -10.24 3.01 -9.55
N ILE A 156 -9.71 1.83 -9.89
CA ILE A 156 -8.84 1.06 -8.98
C ILE A 156 -7.61 1.87 -8.63
N PHE A 157 -6.91 2.48 -9.59
CA PHE A 157 -5.75 3.32 -9.34
C PHE A 157 -6.09 4.56 -8.52
N ALA A 158 -7.19 5.24 -8.83
CA ALA A 158 -7.61 6.42 -8.08
C ALA A 158 -7.95 6.06 -6.61
N TRP A 159 -8.74 5.00 -6.39
CA TRP A 159 -9.15 4.59 -5.05
C TRP A 159 -8.02 4.00 -4.22
N SER A 160 -7.12 3.21 -4.82
CA SER A 160 -5.92 2.73 -4.14
C SER A 160 -4.94 3.86 -3.81
N SER A 161 -4.88 4.92 -4.62
CA SER A 161 -4.10 6.13 -4.28
C SER A 161 -4.68 6.87 -3.08
N VAL A 162 -6.02 6.91 -2.93
CA VAL A 162 -6.67 7.42 -1.70
C VAL A 162 -6.28 6.55 -0.51
N PHE A 163 -6.32 5.21 -0.65
CA PHE A 163 -5.86 4.30 0.39
C PHE A 163 -4.42 4.57 0.83
N MET A 164 -3.51 4.75 -0.12
CA MET A 164 -2.07 4.92 0.17
C MET A 164 -1.74 6.28 0.78
N ASN A 165 -2.46 7.34 0.40
CA ASN A 165 -2.15 8.71 0.82
C ASN A 165 -3.05 9.23 1.94
N LEU A 166 -4.35 8.89 1.95
CA LEU A 166 -5.34 9.39 2.90
C LEU A 166 -6.09 8.23 3.58
N HIS A 167 -5.29 7.25 4.08
CA HIS A 167 -5.85 6.05 4.69
C HIS A 167 -6.79 6.37 5.85
N ASP A 168 -6.29 7.07 6.86
CA ASP A 168 -7.03 7.32 8.11
C ASP A 168 -8.02 8.47 7.97
N GLU A 169 -7.75 9.39 7.05
CA GLU A 169 -8.55 10.59 6.84
C GLU A 169 -9.79 10.34 5.95
N VAL A 170 -9.66 9.48 4.93
CA VAL A 170 -10.72 9.28 3.92
C VAL A 170 -11.04 7.80 3.70
N TYR A 171 -10.02 6.97 3.40
CA TYR A 171 -10.25 5.59 2.97
C TYR A 171 -10.93 4.75 4.06
N ALA A 172 -10.34 4.69 5.25
CA ALA A 172 -10.85 3.86 6.33
C ALA A 172 -12.23 4.30 6.84
N PRO A 173 -12.52 5.61 7.04
CA PRO A 173 -13.86 6.06 7.42
C PRO A 173 -14.94 5.65 6.41
N ILE A 174 -14.65 5.74 5.11
CA ILE A 174 -15.62 5.38 4.07
C ILE A 174 -15.80 3.86 3.96
N THR A 175 -14.70 3.12 3.90
CA THR A 175 -14.77 1.67 3.68
C THR A 175 -15.32 0.90 4.87
N ARG A 176 -15.11 1.38 6.09
CA ARG A 176 -15.69 0.79 7.32
C ARG A 176 -17.22 0.89 7.41
N LEU A 177 -17.85 1.72 6.59
CA LEU A 177 -19.32 1.76 6.50
C LEU A 177 -19.89 0.46 5.88
N VAL A 178 -19.09 -0.24 5.07
CA VAL A 178 -19.55 -1.40 4.27
C VAL A 178 -18.66 -2.62 4.39
N LEU A 179 -17.43 -2.48 4.92
CA LEU A 179 -16.44 -3.54 5.04
C LEU A 179 -16.00 -3.70 6.50
N ASP A 180 -15.73 -4.95 6.86
CA ASP A 180 -15.20 -5.32 8.15
C ASP A 180 -13.66 -5.33 8.13
N TYR A 181 -13.05 -4.74 9.16
CA TYR A 181 -11.60 -4.69 9.35
C TYR A 181 -11.22 -5.19 10.74
N PRO A 182 -10.04 -5.81 10.89
CA PRO A 182 -9.53 -6.12 12.22
C PRO A 182 -9.35 -4.81 13.00
N LEU A 183 -9.51 -4.88 14.30
CA LEU A 183 -9.06 -3.80 15.18
C LEU A 183 -7.57 -3.59 14.89
N ARG A 184 -7.22 -2.44 14.31
CA ARG A 184 -5.82 -2.15 14.02
C ARG A 184 -5.05 -2.00 15.32
N LEU A 185 -3.92 -2.64 15.40
CA LEU A 185 -2.98 -2.40 16.49
C LEU A 185 -2.49 -0.94 16.53
N GLY A 186 -2.64 -0.16 15.45
CA GLY A 186 -2.46 1.29 15.45
C GLY A 186 -3.53 2.05 16.22
N GLU A 187 -4.72 1.48 16.38
CA GLU A 187 -5.81 1.98 17.22
C GLU A 187 -5.72 1.43 18.66
N GLY A 188 -4.80 0.47 18.90
CA GLY A 188 -4.48 -0.02 20.25
C GLY A 188 -3.82 1.07 21.08
N LYS A 189 -3.96 0.93 22.42
CA LYS A 189 -3.38 1.86 23.39
C LYS A 189 -1.88 2.02 23.15
N LYS A 190 -1.46 3.22 22.73
CA LYS A 190 -0.05 3.58 22.66
C LYS A 190 0.49 3.66 24.07
N LEU A 191 1.75 3.30 24.23
CA LEU A 191 2.48 3.52 25.48
C LEU A 191 2.63 5.04 25.70
N ASP A 192 2.63 5.47 26.95
CA ASP A 192 2.85 6.87 27.31
C ASP A 192 4.21 7.38 26.83
N LYS A 193 5.19 6.47 26.76
CA LYS A 193 6.50 6.72 26.14
C LYS A 193 6.85 5.55 25.22
N PRO A 194 7.40 5.82 24.03
CA PRO A 194 7.87 4.76 23.12
C PRO A 194 8.90 3.86 23.83
N LEU A 195 8.78 2.54 23.60
CA LEU A 195 9.68 1.55 24.17
C LEU A 195 11.07 1.65 23.51
N GLU A 196 12.05 2.23 24.20
CA GLU A 196 13.41 2.35 23.68
C GLU A 196 14.19 1.04 23.73
N ASN A 197 14.08 0.34 24.86
CA ASN A 197 14.81 -0.89 25.15
C ASN A 197 13.81 -2.01 25.47
N PRO A 198 13.43 -2.85 24.48
CA PRO A 198 12.60 -4.02 24.74
C PRO A 198 13.34 -5.02 25.63
N ALA A 199 12.62 -5.70 26.52
CA ALA A 199 13.22 -6.73 27.38
C ALA A 199 13.67 -7.96 26.55
N ILE A 200 12.98 -8.26 25.45
CA ILE A 200 13.30 -9.36 24.54
C ILE A 200 14.19 -8.81 23.43
N ASN A 201 15.39 -9.36 23.28
CA ASN A 201 16.30 -8.99 22.20
C ASN A 201 15.89 -9.58 20.83
N TRP A 202 16.48 -9.11 19.73
CA TRP A 202 16.11 -9.52 18.37
C TRP A 202 16.24 -11.02 18.10
N SER A 203 17.26 -11.69 18.65
CA SER A 203 17.46 -13.12 18.44
C SER A 203 16.39 -13.96 19.17
N GLU A 204 16.08 -13.58 20.40
CA GLU A 204 15.03 -14.22 21.19
C GLU A 204 13.64 -13.92 20.59
N ALA A 205 13.41 -12.68 20.20
CA ALA A 205 12.18 -12.26 19.53
C ALA A 205 11.91 -13.05 18.25
N HIS A 206 12.96 -13.33 17.46
CA HIS A 206 12.82 -14.14 16.24
C HIS A 206 12.39 -15.57 16.54
N LYS A 207 12.97 -16.22 17.55
CA LYS A 207 12.56 -17.58 17.97
C LYS A 207 11.10 -17.63 18.44
N ILE A 208 10.68 -16.62 19.20
CA ILE A 208 9.29 -16.48 19.63
C ILE A 208 8.38 -16.25 18.41
N ALA A 209 8.79 -15.40 17.50
CA ALA A 209 8.05 -15.10 16.27
C ALA A 209 7.82 -16.35 15.41
N ASP A 210 8.86 -17.15 15.17
CA ASP A 210 8.76 -18.40 14.42
C ASP A 210 7.82 -19.39 15.10
N THR A 211 7.96 -19.55 16.40
CA THR A 211 7.10 -20.46 17.19
C THR A 211 5.63 -20.04 17.10
N LEU A 212 5.35 -18.76 17.32
CA LEU A 212 3.99 -18.22 17.26
C LEU A 212 3.43 -18.30 15.83
N MET A 213 4.24 -18.00 14.81
CA MET A 213 3.80 -18.06 13.42
C MET A 213 3.44 -19.50 13.00
N LEU A 214 4.26 -20.48 13.34
CA LEU A 214 3.99 -21.88 13.05
C LEU A 214 2.75 -22.40 13.81
N GLN A 215 2.56 -21.97 15.06
CA GLN A 215 1.34 -22.30 15.82
C GLN A 215 0.11 -21.71 15.12
N GLN A 216 0.15 -20.42 14.75
CA GLN A 216 -0.96 -19.76 14.09
C GLN A 216 -1.23 -20.33 12.68
N ALA A 217 -0.20 -20.74 11.96
CA ALA A 217 -0.34 -21.41 10.68
C ALA A 217 -1.12 -22.72 10.80
N LYS A 218 -0.81 -23.53 11.83
CA LYS A 218 -1.53 -24.78 12.11
C LYS A 218 -2.99 -24.52 12.52
N GLU A 219 -3.22 -23.56 13.41
CA GLU A 219 -4.57 -23.22 13.92
C GLU A 219 -5.48 -22.64 12.83
N ASN A 220 -4.92 -21.87 11.87
CA ASN A 220 -5.66 -21.17 10.83
C ASN A 220 -5.50 -21.80 9.42
N HIS A 221 -4.90 -23.00 9.33
CA HIS A 221 -4.80 -23.81 8.10
C HIS A 221 -4.11 -23.11 6.92
N PHE A 222 -3.00 -22.41 7.15
CA PHE A 222 -2.16 -21.87 6.09
C PHE A 222 -0.72 -22.39 6.19
N THR A 223 0.05 -22.27 5.10
CA THR A 223 1.48 -22.61 5.08
C THR A 223 2.33 -21.37 5.04
N VAL A 224 3.41 -21.36 5.83
CA VAL A 224 4.44 -20.32 5.78
C VAL A 224 5.43 -20.68 4.69
N GLU A 225 5.73 -19.75 3.79
CA GLU A 225 6.65 -19.99 2.67
C GLU A 225 8.03 -19.41 2.95
N PHE A 226 8.11 -18.12 3.29
CA PHE A 226 9.37 -17.48 3.65
C PHE A 226 9.16 -16.22 4.52
N PRO A 227 10.14 -15.87 5.35
CA PRO A 227 10.12 -14.64 6.12
C PRO A 227 10.37 -13.42 5.23
N VAL A 228 9.69 -12.31 5.49
CA VAL A 228 9.81 -11.07 4.72
C VAL A 228 10.38 -9.93 5.55
N ASN A 229 9.71 -9.62 6.66
CA ASN A 229 10.07 -8.49 7.51
C ASN A 229 9.96 -8.85 8.99
N PHE A 230 10.79 -8.19 9.80
CA PHE A 230 10.68 -8.24 11.24
C PHE A 230 10.90 -6.84 11.82
N TRP A 231 9.86 -6.26 12.44
CA TRP A 231 9.83 -4.88 12.90
C TRP A 231 9.51 -4.78 14.38
N ILE A 232 9.98 -3.68 15.00
CA ILE A 232 9.50 -3.28 16.33
C ILE A 232 8.64 -2.02 16.21
N ASN A 233 7.41 -2.09 16.73
CA ASN A 233 6.58 -0.92 16.93
C ASN A 233 6.79 -0.39 18.36
N ARG A 234 7.68 0.57 18.49
CA ARG A 234 8.07 1.13 19.79
C ARG A 234 6.95 1.89 20.48
N ALA A 235 6.07 2.53 19.71
CA ALA A 235 4.92 3.25 20.28
C ALA A 235 3.91 2.32 20.95
N GLN A 236 3.87 1.05 20.55
CA GLN A 236 2.97 0.03 21.11
C GLN A 236 3.70 -1.03 21.93
N GLY A 237 5.03 -1.03 21.93
CA GLY A 237 5.84 -2.04 22.60
C GLY A 237 5.63 -3.44 22.03
N THR A 238 5.59 -3.58 20.70
CA THR A 238 5.32 -4.87 20.05
C THR A 238 6.34 -5.17 18.96
N TYR A 239 6.63 -6.46 18.79
CA TYR A 239 7.26 -6.98 17.59
C TYR A 239 6.19 -7.41 16.59
N GLN A 240 6.50 -7.22 15.28
CA GLN A 240 5.67 -7.60 14.15
C GLN A 240 6.51 -8.45 13.21
N TYR A 241 6.17 -9.71 13.08
CA TYR A 241 6.82 -10.66 12.19
C TYR A 241 5.96 -10.92 10.97
N VAL A 242 6.49 -10.62 9.81
CA VAL A 242 5.78 -10.69 8.52
C VAL A 242 6.37 -11.82 7.71
N VAL A 243 5.52 -12.72 7.27
CA VAL A 243 5.88 -13.81 6.36
C VAL A 243 5.06 -13.77 5.09
N HIS A 244 5.56 -14.37 4.04
CA HIS A 244 4.76 -14.79 2.90
C HIS A 244 4.13 -16.14 3.21
N SER A 245 2.85 -16.28 2.92
CA SER A 245 2.07 -17.48 3.20
C SER A 245 1.21 -17.86 2.00
N SER A 246 0.64 -19.06 2.03
CA SER A 246 -0.31 -19.54 1.01
C SER A 246 -1.59 -18.70 0.87
N LEU A 247 -1.82 -17.73 1.76
CA LEU A 247 -2.96 -16.80 1.70
C LEU A 247 -2.62 -15.46 1.03
N ASP A 248 -1.34 -15.22 0.72
CA ASP A 248 -0.88 -13.99 0.09
C ASP A 248 -1.19 -13.98 -1.41
N PHE A 249 -1.56 -12.81 -1.95
CA PHE A 249 -1.87 -12.62 -3.37
C PHE A 249 -0.65 -12.23 -4.21
N GLN A 250 0.42 -11.83 -3.56
CA GLN A 250 1.63 -11.30 -4.18
C GLN A 250 2.75 -12.31 -4.10
N ASP A 251 3.51 -12.50 -5.15
CA ASP A 251 4.63 -13.46 -5.17
C ASP A 251 5.82 -13.07 -4.29
N LYS A 252 6.02 -11.78 -4.03
CA LYS A 252 7.27 -11.26 -3.43
C LYS A 252 7.12 -10.60 -2.06
N ARG A 253 5.91 -10.27 -1.66
CA ARG A 253 5.66 -9.57 -0.40
C ARG A 253 4.66 -10.34 0.43
N GLY A 254 5.03 -10.68 1.66
CA GLY A 254 4.12 -11.27 2.61
C GLY A 254 3.29 -10.20 3.33
N ARG A 255 2.08 -10.60 3.72
CA ARG A 255 1.13 -9.79 4.51
C ARG A 255 0.51 -10.58 5.65
N THR A 256 1.00 -11.79 5.88
CA THR A 256 0.65 -12.58 7.06
C THR A 256 1.53 -12.12 8.20
N ILE A 257 0.93 -11.57 9.27
CA ILE A 257 1.65 -10.88 10.33
C ILE A 257 1.26 -11.45 11.69
N VAL A 258 2.25 -11.91 12.45
CA VAL A 258 2.11 -12.20 13.88
C VAL A 258 2.65 -11.01 14.66
N ILE A 259 1.88 -10.60 15.66
CA ILE A 259 2.19 -9.49 16.55
C ILE A 259 2.21 -9.98 17.99
N PHE A 260 3.28 -9.65 18.72
CA PHE A 260 3.47 -10.05 20.10
C PHE A 260 4.15 -8.95 20.93
N ASP A 261 4.02 -9.05 22.23
CA ASP A 261 4.56 -8.08 23.18
C ASP A 261 6.08 -8.13 23.25
N ALA A 262 6.74 -6.97 23.16
CA ALA A 262 8.20 -6.88 23.10
C ALA A 262 8.90 -7.09 24.45
N ASN A 263 8.16 -7.14 25.56
CA ASN A 263 8.74 -7.36 26.88
C ASN A 263 8.52 -8.77 27.43
N ASN A 264 7.40 -9.42 27.07
CA ASN A 264 7.04 -10.72 27.64
C ASN A 264 6.73 -11.81 26.61
N GLY A 265 6.81 -11.51 25.30
CA GLY A 265 6.60 -12.45 24.21
C GLY A 265 5.16 -12.92 24.00
N LYS A 266 4.19 -12.39 24.75
CA LYS A 266 2.79 -12.81 24.62
C LYS A 266 2.23 -12.46 23.26
N PHE A 267 1.61 -13.44 22.61
CA PHE A 267 0.83 -13.24 21.39
C PHE A 267 -0.26 -12.20 21.59
N LYS A 268 -0.39 -11.28 20.65
CA LYS A 268 -1.43 -10.23 20.66
C LYS A 268 -2.40 -10.37 19.50
N GLN A 269 -1.90 -10.58 18.28
CA GLN A 269 -2.76 -10.63 17.10
C GLN A 269 -2.12 -11.37 15.94
N LEU A 270 -2.96 -12.03 15.13
CA LEU A 270 -2.67 -12.49 13.78
C LEU A 270 -3.43 -11.61 12.80
N LEU A 271 -2.73 -11.12 11.77
CA LEU A 271 -3.34 -10.44 10.63
C LEU A 271 -3.11 -11.29 9.38
N LEU A 272 -4.19 -11.63 8.71
CA LEU A 272 -4.16 -12.42 7.48
C LEU A 272 -4.46 -11.50 6.26
N PRO A 273 -3.80 -11.74 5.12
CA PRO A 273 -4.05 -10.97 3.89
C PRO A 273 -5.45 -11.21 3.33
N SER A 274 -6.00 -12.40 3.56
CA SER A 274 -7.32 -12.82 3.07
C SER A 274 -8.03 -13.76 4.04
N GLY A 275 -9.34 -13.87 3.89
CA GLY A 275 -10.17 -14.86 4.60
C GLY A 275 -10.58 -14.49 6.03
N GLN A 276 -9.89 -13.56 6.69
CA GLN A 276 -10.21 -13.16 8.06
C GLN A 276 -11.22 -11.99 8.10
N HIS A 277 -10.94 -10.92 7.33
CA HIS A 277 -11.78 -9.74 7.22
C HIS A 277 -11.91 -9.33 5.75
N ASN A 278 -13.13 -9.04 5.30
CA ASN A 278 -13.36 -8.66 3.89
C ASN A 278 -12.70 -7.32 3.54
N GLY A 279 -12.62 -6.39 4.47
CA GLY A 279 -11.95 -5.11 4.29
C GLY A 279 -10.45 -5.27 4.07
N SER A 280 -9.77 -6.13 4.85
CA SER A 280 -8.36 -6.45 4.64
C SER A 280 -8.14 -7.10 3.29
N THR A 281 -9.00 -8.06 2.91
CA THR A 281 -8.93 -8.75 1.62
C THR A 281 -9.05 -7.77 0.46
N VAL A 282 -10.08 -6.91 0.45
CA VAL A 282 -10.28 -5.89 -0.59
C VAL A 282 -9.12 -4.91 -0.67
N THR A 283 -8.63 -4.44 0.49
CA THR A 283 -7.51 -3.49 0.54
C THR A 283 -6.22 -4.10 0.00
N ASN A 284 -5.92 -5.36 0.36
CA ASN A 284 -4.75 -6.07 -0.14
C ASN A 284 -4.85 -6.30 -1.66
N TRP A 285 -6.03 -6.65 -2.19
CA TRP A 285 -6.25 -6.72 -3.64
C TRP A 285 -6.04 -5.38 -4.34
N LEU A 286 -6.59 -4.29 -3.80
CA LEU A 286 -6.41 -2.95 -4.38
C LEU A 286 -4.93 -2.57 -4.46
N GLN A 287 -4.16 -2.86 -3.40
CA GLN A 287 -2.73 -2.57 -3.39
C GLN A 287 -1.97 -3.45 -4.38
N THR A 288 -2.28 -4.75 -4.43
CA THR A 288 -1.67 -5.71 -5.36
C THR A 288 -1.90 -5.31 -6.82
N LEU A 289 -3.13 -4.91 -7.16
CA LEU A 289 -3.46 -4.41 -8.50
C LEU A 289 -2.76 -3.09 -8.83
N HIS A 290 -2.64 -2.17 -7.85
CA HIS A 290 -1.91 -0.92 -8.06
C HIS A 290 -0.42 -1.14 -8.33
N GLU A 291 0.18 -2.08 -7.61
CA GLU A 291 1.61 -2.41 -7.75
C GLU A 291 1.89 -3.34 -8.95
N ALA A 292 0.85 -3.82 -9.65
CA ALA A 292 0.94 -4.81 -10.72
C ALA A 292 1.76 -6.06 -10.30
N ASN A 293 1.55 -6.52 -9.08
CA ASN A 293 2.29 -7.62 -8.46
C ASN A 293 1.33 -8.76 -8.09
N VAL A 294 0.77 -9.38 -9.14
CA VAL A 294 -0.17 -10.52 -9.06
C VAL A 294 0.48 -11.75 -9.60
#